data_fa73154d29d26de12d705f50aab4d898
#
_entry.id   fa73154d29d26de12d705f50aab4d898
#
_cell.length_a   1.000
_cell.length_b   1.000
_cell.length_c   1.000
_cell.angle_alpha   90.00
_cell.angle_beta   90.00
_cell.angle_gamma   90.00
#
_symmetry.space_group_name_H-M   'P 1'
#
loop_
_entity.id
_entity.type
_entity.pdbx_description
1 polymer ?
#
loop_
_entity_poly.entity_id
_entity_poly.type
_entity_poly.pdbx_seq_one_letter_code
_entity_poly.pdbx_strand_id
1 'polypeptide(L)'
;MSDKERNNSYGKFIAWGAGLVGLAFVVRKLFSLKSMAGSLTFTPLFAGSPSYKNSELVVPISLYINNTSSGSIKVSIEKVEVYMGDAVVAYATIPTNNTLTISANSYSRLQGFKIALPLNVLIQKLNDNVANIVSGNYDNILSSIKVKLNAIVGGVLTVSALYSIGSQTTSGLGLVAKSARNIGPLSDYQPYLPPKTNLKHEDTYVSVYADYKNTVELMHKVVATTLPDTEKLAKWLKRDSIKDTVVNIFNFVYKYIKYETDDVMSEQVRRPLRTLYDQKGDCDCYATLIASILTNLGINYKFRVAELHNRGYFQHVYIVVPHGANGEYYVCDPVLDQPLKECNKTRYEDL
;
A
#
# COMPACT_ATOMS: atom_id res chain seq x y z
N MET A 1 18.69 -62.07 37.83
CA MET A 1 18.73 -60.66 37.50
C MET A 1 18.49 -59.88 38.79
N SER A 2 19.47 -59.08 39.20
CA SER A 2 19.37 -58.32 40.44
C SER A 2 18.47 -57.08 40.21
N ASP A 3 17.81 -56.60 41.29
CA ASP A 3 16.94 -55.40 41.23
C ASP A 3 17.65 -54.18 40.66
N LYS A 4 18.98 -54.14 40.68
CA LYS A 4 19.82 -53.10 40.11
C LYS A 4 19.83 -53.11 38.58
N GLU A 5 19.68 -54.27 37.92
CA GLU A 5 19.61 -54.40 36.45
C GLU A 5 18.21 -54.06 35.92
N ARG A 6 17.16 -54.33 36.70
CA ARG A 6 15.78 -53.92 36.36
C ARG A 6 15.62 -52.39 36.38
N ASN A 7 16.10 -51.71 37.38
CA ASN A 7 16.03 -50.26 37.48
C ASN A 7 16.79 -49.53 36.36
N ASN A 8 17.93 -50.10 35.91
CA ASN A 8 18.72 -49.51 34.84
C ASN A 8 18.06 -49.68 33.44
N SER A 9 17.28 -50.76 33.26
CA SER A 9 16.51 -50.99 32.04
C SER A 9 15.30 -50.03 31.93
N TYR A 10 14.56 -49.83 33.01
CA TYR A 10 13.44 -48.87 33.05
C TYR A 10 13.89 -47.42 32.85
N GLY A 11 15.00 -47.00 33.45
CA GLY A 11 15.57 -45.68 33.28
C GLY A 11 15.98 -45.37 31.83
N LYS A 12 16.53 -46.38 31.12
CA LYS A 12 16.85 -46.25 29.69
C LYS A 12 15.61 -46.16 28.81
N PHE A 13 14.56 -46.95 29.09
CA PHE A 13 13.29 -46.88 28.33
C PHE A 13 12.57 -45.56 28.54
N ILE A 14 12.58 -44.98 29.76
CA ILE A 14 12.00 -43.66 30.02
C ILE A 14 12.79 -42.58 29.31
N ALA A 15 14.12 -42.63 29.31
CA ALA A 15 14.98 -41.65 28.62
C ALA A 15 14.78 -41.72 27.08
N TRP A 16 14.62 -42.91 26.49
CA TRP A 16 14.34 -43.09 25.07
C TRP A 16 12.91 -42.63 24.73
N GLY A 17 11.93 -42.91 25.57
CA GLY A 17 10.55 -42.46 25.37
C GLY A 17 10.43 -40.94 25.40
N ALA A 18 11.08 -40.29 26.37
CA ALA A 18 11.14 -38.83 26.48
C ALA A 18 11.87 -38.19 25.30
N GLY A 19 12.95 -38.81 24.80
CA GLY A 19 13.67 -38.34 23.61
C GLY A 19 12.83 -38.47 22.34
N LEU A 20 12.07 -39.55 22.14
CA LEU A 20 11.18 -39.71 20.98
C LEU A 20 10.00 -38.75 21.00
N VAL A 21 9.40 -38.55 22.18
CA VAL A 21 8.31 -37.53 22.33
C VAL A 21 8.84 -36.13 22.11
N GLY A 22 10.02 -35.79 22.62
CA GLY A 22 10.68 -34.53 22.38
C GLY A 22 10.99 -34.30 20.89
N LEU A 23 11.52 -35.34 20.22
CA LEU A 23 11.81 -35.28 18.78
C LEU A 23 10.53 -35.12 17.95
N ALA A 24 9.47 -35.87 18.26
CA ALA A 24 8.19 -35.75 17.60
C ALA A 24 7.56 -34.35 17.77
N PHE A 25 7.70 -33.77 18.95
CA PHE A 25 7.24 -32.41 19.22
C PHE A 25 8.01 -31.37 18.41
N VAL A 26 9.34 -31.47 18.34
CA VAL A 26 10.20 -30.59 17.54
C VAL A 26 9.88 -30.70 16.06
N VAL A 27 9.75 -31.93 15.54
CA VAL A 27 9.39 -32.18 14.15
C VAL A 27 8.01 -31.60 13.83
N ARG A 28 7.00 -31.83 14.67
CA ARG A 28 5.66 -31.26 14.50
C ARG A 28 5.67 -29.73 14.51
N LYS A 29 6.46 -29.12 15.40
CA LYS A 29 6.65 -27.66 15.47
C LYS A 29 7.31 -27.11 14.19
N LEU A 30 8.32 -27.81 13.65
CA LEU A 30 8.99 -27.41 12.42
C LEU A 30 8.06 -27.55 11.20
N PHE A 31 7.25 -28.61 11.12
CA PHE A 31 6.24 -28.76 10.07
C PHE A 31 5.17 -27.67 10.14
N SER A 32 4.69 -27.34 11.34
CA SER A 32 3.76 -26.23 11.56
C SER A 32 4.37 -24.89 11.11
N LEU A 33 5.61 -24.59 11.50
CA LEU A 33 6.32 -23.36 11.09
C LEU A 33 6.54 -23.32 9.58
N LYS A 34 6.86 -24.44 8.93
CA LYS A 34 7.03 -24.49 7.47
C LYS A 34 5.70 -24.21 6.75
N SER A 35 4.59 -24.77 7.24
CA SER A 35 3.24 -24.49 6.72
C SER A 35 2.87 -23.01 6.91
N MET A 36 3.12 -22.47 8.10
CA MET A 36 2.87 -21.06 8.41
C MET A 36 3.77 -20.12 7.59
N ALA A 37 5.03 -20.49 7.38
CA ALA A 37 5.93 -19.72 6.51
C ALA A 37 5.44 -19.67 5.06
N GLY A 38 4.82 -20.74 4.57
CA GLY A 38 4.17 -20.79 3.25
C GLY A 38 2.93 -19.88 3.14
N SER A 39 2.38 -19.47 4.27
CA SER A 39 1.24 -18.53 4.33
C SER A 39 1.68 -17.06 4.45
N LEU A 40 2.99 -16.78 4.43
CA LEU A 40 3.52 -15.44 4.43
C LEU A 40 3.76 -14.96 3.00
N THR A 41 3.25 -13.79 2.69
CA THR A 41 3.62 -13.05 1.48
C THR A 41 4.35 -11.77 1.85
N PHE A 42 5.44 -11.49 1.15
CA PHE A 42 6.25 -10.29 1.34
C PHE A 42 6.09 -9.39 0.13
N THR A 43 5.77 -8.13 0.36
CA THR A 43 5.60 -7.17 -0.72
C THR A 43 6.48 -5.95 -0.45
N PRO A 44 7.64 -5.82 -1.11
CA PRO A 44 8.45 -4.62 -1.04
C PRO A 44 7.77 -3.50 -1.84
N LEU A 45 7.63 -2.33 -1.22
CA LEU A 45 7.07 -1.13 -1.82
C LEU A 45 8.06 0.03 -1.67
N PHE A 46 8.03 0.96 -2.62
CA PHE A 46 8.71 2.24 -2.43
C PHE A 46 8.06 3.01 -1.30
N ALA A 47 8.88 3.61 -0.45
CA ALA A 47 8.46 4.25 0.78
C ALA A 47 8.68 5.77 0.76
N GLY A 48 8.73 6.35 -0.43
CA GLY A 48 8.96 7.77 -0.68
C GLY A 48 9.72 7.98 -1.99
N SER A 49 9.94 9.25 -2.34
CA SER A 49 10.67 9.60 -3.56
C SER A 49 12.14 9.20 -3.44
N PRO A 50 12.72 8.58 -4.48
CA PRO A 50 14.16 8.37 -4.56
C PRO A 50 14.89 9.72 -4.50
N SER A 51 16.07 9.71 -3.94
CA SER A 51 16.92 10.91 -3.87
C SER A 51 18.35 10.57 -4.28
N TYR A 52 18.97 11.48 -5.04
CA TYR A 52 20.38 11.36 -5.39
C TYR A 52 21.23 12.16 -4.39
N LYS A 53 22.13 11.47 -3.70
CA LYS A 53 23.01 12.07 -2.69
C LYS A 53 24.32 11.30 -2.61
N ASN A 54 25.46 12.00 -2.50
CA ASN A 54 26.80 11.42 -2.31
C ASN A 54 27.15 10.37 -3.39
N SER A 55 26.83 10.63 -4.65
CA SER A 55 27.04 9.69 -5.78
C SER A 55 26.28 8.38 -5.67
N GLU A 56 25.17 8.36 -4.94
CA GLU A 56 24.28 7.21 -4.79
C GLU A 56 22.82 7.63 -5.04
N LEU A 57 22.07 6.79 -5.71
CA LEU A 57 20.62 6.85 -5.75
C LEU A 57 20.08 6.13 -4.53
N VAL A 58 19.53 6.87 -3.59
CA VAL A 58 18.92 6.32 -2.37
C VAL A 58 17.42 6.12 -2.61
N VAL A 59 16.98 4.88 -2.50
CA VAL A 59 15.59 4.46 -2.68
C VAL A 59 15.05 3.95 -1.36
N PRO A 60 14.14 4.68 -0.70
CA PRO A 60 13.49 4.19 0.50
C PRO A 60 12.47 3.11 0.15
N ILE A 61 12.45 2.01 0.92
CA ILE A 61 11.48 0.93 0.76
C ILE A 61 10.82 0.56 2.09
N SER A 62 9.60 0.08 1.98
CA SER A 62 8.86 -0.59 3.06
C SER A 62 8.60 -2.02 2.67
N LEU A 63 8.39 -2.87 3.65
CA LEU A 63 8.05 -4.26 3.44
C LEU A 63 6.71 -4.57 4.09
N TYR A 64 5.71 -4.86 3.29
CA TYR A 64 4.44 -5.41 3.76
C TYR A 64 4.57 -6.93 3.88
N ILE A 65 4.11 -7.46 5.00
CA ILE A 65 4.14 -8.89 5.27
C ILE A 65 2.72 -9.30 5.64
N ASN A 66 2.11 -10.12 4.79
CA ASN A 66 0.77 -10.66 5.02
C ASN A 66 0.88 -12.08 5.56
N ASN A 67 0.12 -12.36 6.62
CA ASN A 67 0.00 -13.68 7.24
C ASN A 67 -1.42 -14.22 7.02
N THR A 68 -1.58 -15.14 6.10
CA THR A 68 -2.87 -15.79 5.81
C THR A 68 -3.12 -17.04 6.65
N SER A 69 -2.22 -17.37 7.60
CA SER A 69 -2.39 -18.50 8.50
C SER A 69 -3.34 -18.19 9.66
N SER A 70 -3.84 -19.21 10.30
CA SER A 70 -4.67 -19.12 11.50
C SER A 70 -3.90 -18.83 12.81
N GLY A 71 -2.57 -18.67 12.74
CA GLY A 71 -1.71 -18.43 13.88
C GLY A 71 -0.85 -17.18 13.73
N SER A 72 -0.47 -16.56 14.86
CA SER A 72 0.49 -15.44 14.86
C SER A 72 1.90 -15.92 14.55
N ILE A 73 2.62 -15.16 13.71
CA ILE A 73 3.96 -15.51 13.25
C ILE A 73 4.93 -14.39 13.59
N LYS A 74 6.07 -14.74 14.22
CA LYS A 74 7.19 -13.81 14.41
C LYS A 74 8.09 -13.86 13.18
N VAL A 75 8.42 -12.71 12.61
CA VAL A 75 9.26 -12.56 11.41
C VAL A 75 10.36 -11.55 11.72
N SER A 76 11.60 -11.90 11.37
CA SER A 76 12.78 -11.03 11.44
C SER A 76 13.42 -10.94 10.05
N ILE A 77 13.68 -9.75 9.56
CA ILE A 77 14.37 -9.55 8.27
C ILE A 77 15.86 -9.47 8.52
N GLU A 78 16.61 -10.45 8.00
CA GLU A 78 18.05 -10.56 8.23
C GLU A 78 18.87 -9.89 7.11
N LYS A 79 18.39 -9.95 5.88
CA LYS A 79 19.13 -9.46 4.72
C LYS A 79 18.18 -9.09 3.59
N VAL A 80 18.52 -8.01 2.91
CA VAL A 80 17.85 -7.59 1.67
C VAL A 80 18.92 -7.34 0.61
N GLU A 81 19.01 -8.25 -0.34
CA GLU A 81 19.93 -8.15 -1.48
C GLU A 81 19.22 -7.47 -2.63
N VAL A 82 19.90 -6.57 -3.32
CA VAL A 82 19.37 -5.79 -4.44
C VAL A 82 20.01 -6.27 -5.74
N TYR A 83 19.19 -6.65 -6.68
CA TYR A 83 19.59 -7.19 -7.97
C TYR A 83 19.25 -6.23 -9.11
N MET A 84 20.13 -6.16 -10.11
CA MET A 84 19.84 -5.64 -11.45
C MET A 84 20.26 -6.71 -12.46
N GLY A 85 19.29 -7.25 -13.18
CA GLY A 85 19.48 -8.52 -13.89
C GLY A 85 19.72 -9.65 -12.88
N ASP A 86 20.80 -10.42 -13.10
CA ASP A 86 21.18 -11.55 -12.23
C ASP A 86 22.31 -11.19 -11.23
N ALA A 87 22.76 -9.95 -11.22
CA ALA A 87 23.85 -9.49 -10.36
C ALA A 87 23.33 -8.78 -9.10
N VAL A 88 23.93 -9.12 -7.94
CA VAL A 88 23.75 -8.32 -6.72
C VAL A 88 24.51 -7.01 -6.89
N VAL A 89 23.80 -5.89 -6.80
CA VAL A 89 24.38 -4.54 -7.01
C VAL A 89 24.45 -3.72 -5.72
N ALA A 90 23.65 -4.09 -4.71
CA ALA A 90 23.65 -3.43 -3.41
C ALA A 90 23.00 -4.32 -2.34
N TYR A 91 23.06 -3.84 -1.10
CA TYR A 91 22.30 -4.36 0.02
C TYR A 91 21.46 -3.22 0.61
N ALA A 92 20.22 -3.49 0.97
CA ALA A 92 19.45 -2.48 1.67
C ALA A 92 19.94 -2.35 3.12
N THR A 93 19.98 -1.12 3.62
CA THR A 93 20.13 -0.86 5.06
C THR A 93 18.87 -1.36 5.76
N ILE A 94 19.06 -2.21 6.76
CA ILE A 94 17.96 -2.79 7.56
C ILE A 94 17.78 -1.93 8.81
N PRO A 95 16.54 -1.51 9.15
CA PRO A 95 16.28 -0.76 10.35
C PRO A 95 16.56 -1.61 11.62
N THR A 96 16.89 -0.98 12.74
CA THR A 96 17.13 -1.66 14.01
C THR A 96 15.91 -2.43 14.50
N ASN A 97 14.70 -1.96 14.18
CA ASN A 97 13.45 -2.66 14.49
C ASN A 97 13.00 -3.49 13.28
N ASN A 98 13.75 -4.55 12.98
CA ASN A 98 13.54 -5.46 11.84
C ASN A 98 12.71 -6.71 12.17
N THR A 99 12.15 -6.78 13.37
CA THR A 99 11.40 -7.94 13.87
C THR A 99 9.99 -7.52 14.26
N LEU A 100 9.00 -8.30 13.83
CA LEU A 100 7.60 -8.08 14.21
C LEU A 100 6.86 -9.40 14.40
N THR A 101 5.74 -9.34 15.12
CA THR A 101 4.80 -10.43 15.24
C THR A 101 3.53 -10.06 14.48
N ILE A 102 3.15 -10.90 13.51
CA ILE A 102 1.99 -10.68 12.65
C ILE A 102 0.88 -11.60 13.12
N SER A 103 -0.26 -11.05 13.49
CA SER A 103 -1.42 -11.81 13.93
C SER A 103 -1.96 -12.72 12.83
N ALA A 104 -2.77 -13.70 13.20
CA ALA A 104 -3.47 -14.57 12.24
C ALA A 104 -4.33 -13.74 11.29
N ASN A 105 -4.35 -14.11 10.02
CA ASN A 105 -5.15 -13.45 8.97
C ASN A 105 -5.01 -11.93 8.96
N SER A 106 -3.78 -11.44 9.20
CA SER A 106 -3.50 -10.01 9.22
C SER A 106 -2.19 -9.69 8.48
N TYR A 107 -1.97 -8.41 8.24
CA TYR A 107 -0.74 -7.91 7.67
C TYR A 107 -0.04 -6.94 8.62
N SER A 108 1.24 -6.74 8.40
CA SER A 108 2.04 -5.75 9.09
C SER A 108 3.06 -5.14 8.15
N ARG A 109 3.53 -3.94 8.48
CA ARG A 109 4.48 -3.19 7.67
C ARG A 109 5.77 -2.95 8.45
N LEU A 110 6.89 -3.30 7.84
CA LEU A 110 8.23 -2.88 8.27
C LEU A 110 8.70 -1.72 7.41
N GLN A 111 9.25 -0.69 8.05
CA GLN A 111 9.68 0.55 7.40
C GLN A 111 11.15 0.85 7.70
N GLY A 112 11.69 1.84 7.00
CA GLY A 112 13.03 2.34 7.26
C GLY A 112 14.13 1.62 6.48
N PHE A 113 13.80 0.71 5.58
CA PHE A 113 14.80 0.14 4.65
C PHE A 113 15.21 1.19 3.63
N LYS A 114 16.50 1.22 3.30
CA LYS A 114 17.05 2.10 2.27
C LYS A 114 17.95 1.29 1.36
N ILE A 115 17.71 1.39 0.06
CA ILE A 115 18.58 0.89 -0.97
C ILE A 115 19.47 2.05 -1.41
N ALA A 116 20.78 1.92 -1.32
CA ALA A 116 21.74 2.86 -1.89
C ALA A 116 22.40 2.22 -3.11
N LEU A 117 22.15 2.78 -4.29
CA LEU A 117 22.68 2.31 -5.56
C LEU A 117 23.80 3.26 -6.01
N PRO A 118 25.06 2.80 -6.04
CA PRO A 118 26.18 3.61 -6.50
C PRO A 118 26.01 4.02 -7.97
N LEU A 119 26.33 5.27 -8.29
CA LEU A 119 26.17 5.81 -9.65
C LEU A 119 26.95 5.03 -10.70
N ASN A 120 28.17 4.62 -10.38
CA ASN A 120 28.99 3.83 -11.29
C ASN A 120 28.36 2.47 -11.66
N VAL A 121 27.64 1.85 -10.72
CA VAL A 121 26.90 0.60 -10.96
C VAL A 121 25.69 0.87 -11.87
N LEU A 122 24.97 1.97 -11.63
CA LEU A 122 23.83 2.36 -12.45
C LEU A 122 24.26 2.64 -13.90
N ILE A 123 25.35 3.42 -14.09
CA ILE A 123 25.89 3.72 -15.42
C ILE A 123 26.33 2.43 -16.15
N GLN A 124 27.02 1.54 -15.46
CA GLN A 124 27.52 0.29 -16.05
C GLN A 124 26.39 -0.66 -16.48
N LYS A 125 25.27 -0.68 -15.74
CA LYS A 125 24.16 -1.63 -15.98
C LYS A 125 23.09 -1.10 -16.92
N LEU A 126 22.95 0.21 -17.06
CA LEU A 126 21.84 0.84 -17.78
C LEU A 126 22.26 1.49 -19.11
N ASN A 127 23.51 1.43 -19.47
CA ASN A 127 24.17 1.84 -20.72
C ASN A 127 23.83 3.22 -21.32
N ASP A 128 22.68 3.86 -20.97
CA ASP A 128 22.20 5.05 -21.67
C ASP A 128 21.56 6.15 -20.78
N ASN A 129 21.48 6.00 -19.45
CA ASN A 129 20.52 6.79 -18.66
C ASN A 129 21.10 7.70 -17.57
N VAL A 130 22.33 8.18 -17.67
CA VAL A 130 22.84 9.20 -16.72
C VAL A 130 21.98 10.47 -16.75
N ALA A 131 21.51 10.87 -17.94
CA ALA A 131 20.61 12.02 -18.09
C ALA A 131 19.29 11.86 -17.33
N ASN A 132 18.73 10.65 -17.31
CA ASN A 132 17.53 10.34 -16.55
C ASN A 132 17.75 10.40 -15.04
N ILE A 133 18.89 9.94 -14.55
CA ILE A 133 19.25 10.02 -13.12
C ILE A 133 19.37 11.49 -12.69
N VAL A 134 20.05 12.31 -13.48
CA VAL A 134 20.26 13.72 -13.18
C VAL A 134 18.95 14.53 -13.30
N SER A 135 18.07 14.16 -14.22
CA SER A 135 16.75 14.79 -14.41
C SER A 135 15.67 14.33 -13.41
N GLY A 136 15.98 13.36 -12.54
CA GLY A 136 15.03 12.82 -11.58
C GLY A 136 14.04 11.80 -12.16
N ASN A 137 14.26 11.33 -13.39
CA ASN A 137 13.45 10.27 -13.99
C ASN A 137 14.06 8.90 -13.66
N TYR A 138 13.56 8.26 -12.63
CA TYR A 138 14.07 6.98 -12.11
C TYR A 138 13.25 5.75 -12.55
N ASP A 139 12.22 5.90 -13.34
CA ASP A 139 11.26 4.83 -13.64
C ASP A 139 11.90 3.60 -14.28
N ASN A 140 12.79 3.80 -15.26
CA ASN A 140 13.52 2.71 -15.91
C ASN A 140 14.50 2.01 -14.95
N ILE A 141 15.11 2.76 -14.03
CA ILE A 141 16.01 2.23 -13.01
C ILE A 141 15.22 1.38 -12.02
N LEU A 142 14.14 1.97 -11.50
CA LEU A 142 13.29 1.32 -10.49
C LEU A 142 12.63 0.06 -11.04
N SER A 143 12.24 0.06 -12.34
CA SER A 143 11.67 -1.12 -13.00
C SER A 143 12.63 -2.28 -13.20
N SER A 144 13.92 -2.01 -13.20
CA SER A 144 14.98 -3.04 -13.36
C SER A 144 15.41 -3.66 -12.03
N ILE A 145 15.02 -3.07 -10.89
CA ILE A 145 15.46 -3.51 -9.56
C ILE A 145 14.63 -4.71 -9.10
N LYS A 146 15.31 -5.75 -8.64
CA LYS A 146 14.72 -6.85 -7.88
C LYS A 146 15.33 -6.89 -6.48
N VAL A 147 14.58 -7.29 -5.49
CA VAL A 147 15.06 -7.50 -4.13
C VAL A 147 14.84 -8.94 -3.70
N LYS A 148 15.88 -9.54 -3.14
CA LYS A 148 15.79 -10.83 -2.48
C LYS A 148 15.79 -10.61 -0.98
N LEU A 149 14.70 -11.00 -0.37
CA LEU A 149 14.50 -10.94 1.08
C LEU A 149 14.92 -12.25 1.70
N ASN A 150 15.71 -12.18 2.77
CA ASN A 150 16.00 -13.29 3.65
C ASN A 150 15.40 -12.97 5.03
N ALA A 151 14.48 -13.81 5.47
CA ALA A 151 13.77 -13.63 6.72
C ALA A 151 13.84 -14.87 7.60
N ILE A 152 13.89 -14.71 8.92
CA ILE A 152 13.74 -15.78 9.90
C ILE A 152 12.29 -15.77 10.40
N VAL A 153 11.63 -16.90 10.25
CA VAL A 153 10.24 -17.14 10.67
C VAL A 153 10.21 -18.00 11.91
N GLY A 154 9.50 -17.56 12.93
CA GLY A 154 9.40 -18.26 14.22
C GLY A 154 10.72 -18.42 14.96
N GLY A 155 11.74 -17.64 14.60
CA GLY A 155 13.08 -17.68 15.19
C GLY A 155 13.99 -18.82 14.72
N VAL A 156 13.55 -19.67 13.79
CA VAL A 156 14.30 -20.88 13.40
C VAL A 156 14.28 -21.21 11.91
N LEU A 157 13.29 -20.76 11.16
CA LEU A 157 13.13 -21.12 9.75
C LEU A 157 13.53 -19.95 8.86
N THR A 158 14.59 -20.11 8.06
CA THR A 158 14.97 -19.12 7.06
C THR A 158 14.13 -19.29 5.80
N VAL A 159 13.51 -18.21 5.35
CA VAL A 159 12.80 -18.10 4.07
C VAL A 159 13.47 -17.05 3.21
N SER A 160 13.59 -17.35 1.92
CA SER A 160 14.13 -16.42 0.93
C SER A 160 13.15 -16.30 -0.24
N ALA A 161 12.90 -15.08 -0.67
CA ALA A 161 12.05 -14.81 -1.83
C ALA A 161 12.59 -13.62 -2.63
N LEU A 162 12.48 -13.70 -3.97
CA LEU A 162 12.90 -12.67 -4.90
C LEU A 162 11.67 -11.92 -5.43
N TYR A 163 11.71 -10.61 -5.36
CA TYR A 163 10.62 -9.72 -5.76
C TYR A 163 11.12 -8.67 -6.75
N SER A 164 10.31 -8.35 -7.76
CA SER A 164 10.52 -7.15 -8.58
C SER A 164 9.89 -5.95 -7.89
N ILE A 165 10.66 -4.89 -7.66
CA ILE A 165 10.14 -3.64 -7.09
C ILE A 165 9.60 -2.74 -8.20
N GLY A 166 10.16 -2.83 -9.40
CA GLY A 166 9.94 -1.87 -10.46
C GLY A 166 8.59 -1.88 -11.17
N SER A 167 7.68 -2.82 -10.87
CA SER A 167 6.29 -2.70 -11.32
C SER A 167 5.46 -1.76 -10.44
N GLN A 168 6.09 -1.07 -9.49
CA GLN A 168 5.45 -0.23 -8.48
C GLN A 168 6.07 1.16 -8.48
N THR A 169 6.16 1.75 -9.68
CA THR A 169 6.53 3.15 -9.82
C THR A 169 5.65 4.02 -8.95
N THR A 170 6.28 4.82 -8.14
CA THR A 170 5.95 6.07 -7.45
C THR A 170 4.51 6.39 -7.03
N SER A 171 3.53 5.66 -7.50
CA SER A 171 2.21 5.54 -6.91
C SER A 171 2.07 4.08 -6.48
N GLY A 172 1.85 3.81 -5.22
CA GLY A 172 1.66 2.46 -4.66
C GLY A 172 0.54 1.65 -5.33
N LEU A 173 0.11 2.06 -6.51
CA LEU A 173 -1.07 1.63 -7.24
C LEU A 173 -0.78 1.08 -8.63
N GLY A 174 0.47 1.08 -9.13
CA GLY A 174 0.71 0.70 -10.54
C GLY A 174 -0.04 1.56 -11.55
N LEU A 175 -0.64 2.63 -11.09
CA LEU A 175 -1.27 3.68 -11.88
C LEU A 175 -0.21 4.74 -12.06
N VAL A 176 0.54 4.65 -13.14
CA VAL A 176 1.39 5.73 -13.59
C VAL A 176 0.53 6.99 -13.62
N ALA A 177 0.80 7.93 -12.71
CA ALA A 177 0.42 9.31 -12.99
C ALA A 177 1.22 9.71 -14.23
N LYS A 178 0.66 9.40 -15.39
CA LYS A 178 1.23 9.82 -16.67
C LYS A 178 1.41 11.32 -16.61
N SER A 179 2.64 11.77 -16.76
CA SER A 179 3.08 13.14 -16.95
C SER A 179 2.49 14.16 -15.97
N ALA A 180 3.29 15.07 -15.47
CA ALA A 180 2.86 16.18 -14.63
C ALA A 180 1.60 16.82 -15.23
N ARG A 181 0.42 16.51 -14.64
CA ARG A 181 -0.84 17.12 -15.05
C ARG A 181 -0.73 18.62 -14.83
N ASN A 182 -1.10 19.40 -15.81
CA ASN A 182 -1.23 20.83 -15.63
C ASN A 182 -2.49 21.07 -14.77
N ILE A 183 -2.29 21.31 -13.49
CA ILE A 183 -3.38 21.54 -12.53
C ILE A 183 -3.98 22.93 -12.79
N GLY A 184 -5.28 22.96 -13.02
CA GLY A 184 -6.02 24.22 -13.21
C GLY A 184 -5.99 25.09 -11.96
N PRO A 185 -6.10 26.41 -12.10
CA PRO A 185 -6.00 27.32 -10.99
C PRO A 185 -7.21 27.23 -10.04
N LEU A 186 -6.96 27.40 -8.74
CA LEU A 186 -8.00 27.43 -7.70
C LEU A 186 -9.10 28.47 -8.00
N SER A 187 -8.74 29.59 -8.63
CA SER A 187 -9.67 30.67 -8.98
C SER A 187 -10.87 30.20 -9.81
N ASP A 188 -10.74 29.13 -10.60
CA ASP A 188 -11.80 28.65 -11.47
C ASP A 188 -13.02 28.13 -10.67
N TYR A 189 -12.80 27.65 -9.46
CA TYR A 189 -13.87 27.06 -8.65
C TYR A 189 -13.95 27.61 -7.21
N GLN A 190 -13.04 28.50 -6.82
CA GLN A 190 -13.02 29.14 -5.50
C GLN A 190 -14.35 29.80 -5.11
N PRO A 191 -15.12 30.42 -6.02
CA PRO A 191 -16.43 31.00 -5.68
C PRO A 191 -17.46 29.99 -5.16
N TYR A 192 -17.24 28.70 -5.42
CA TYR A 192 -18.12 27.62 -4.99
C TYR A 192 -17.66 26.94 -3.69
N LEU A 193 -16.60 27.46 -3.06
CA LEU A 193 -16.08 26.93 -1.80
C LEU A 193 -16.48 27.80 -0.61
N PRO A 194 -16.63 27.22 0.57
CA PRO A 194 -16.59 27.99 1.82
C PRO A 194 -15.28 28.76 1.97
N PRO A 195 -15.25 29.86 2.75
CA PRO A 195 -14.01 30.61 2.99
C PRO A 195 -12.88 29.73 3.53
N LYS A 196 -11.64 30.02 3.12
CA LYS A 196 -10.45 29.30 3.59
C LYS A 196 -10.27 29.38 5.11
N THR A 197 -10.81 30.42 5.74
CA THR A 197 -10.84 30.58 7.21
C THR A 197 -11.59 29.49 7.95
N ASN A 198 -12.42 28.70 7.23
CA ASN A 198 -13.10 27.52 7.78
C ASN A 198 -12.18 26.29 7.92
N LEU A 199 -10.97 26.35 7.34
CA LEU A 199 -9.96 25.30 7.53
C LEU A 199 -9.32 25.42 8.91
N LYS A 200 -9.17 24.28 9.58
CA LYS A 200 -8.48 24.15 10.86
C LYS A 200 -7.24 23.29 10.69
N HIS A 201 -6.34 23.34 11.65
CA HIS A 201 -5.14 22.49 11.65
C HIS A 201 -5.49 21.00 11.64
N GLU A 202 -6.64 20.63 12.23
CA GLU A 202 -7.14 19.26 12.43
C GLU A 202 -7.93 18.71 11.23
N ASP A 203 -7.92 19.39 10.09
CA ASP A 203 -8.70 18.98 8.89
C ASP A 203 -8.04 17.85 8.07
N THR A 204 -7.07 17.19 8.65
CA THR A 204 -6.45 15.96 8.15
C THR A 204 -6.52 14.92 9.24
N TYR A 205 -7.23 13.84 8.97
CA TYR A 205 -7.39 12.74 9.91
C TYR A 205 -6.29 11.72 9.65
N VAL A 206 -5.50 11.46 10.66
CA VAL A 206 -4.37 10.53 10.57
C VAL A 206 -4.72 9.25 11.30
N SER A 207 -4.63 8.13 10.64
CA SER A 207 -4.69 6.82 11.28
C SER A 207 -3.36 6.10 11.14
N VAL A 208 -2.72 5.85 12.25
CA VAL A 208 -1.52 5.00 12.33
C VAL A 208 -2.02 3.56 12.52
N TYR A 209 -1.72 2.67 11.58
CA TYR A 209 -2.15 1.25 11.59
C TYR A 209 -3.62 0.97 11.22
N ALA A 210 -4.29 1.84 10.46
CA ALA A 210 -5.62 1.53 9.95
C ALA A 210 -5.56 0.37 8.94
N ASP A 211 -6.47 -0.58 9.09
CA ASP A 211 -6.81 -1.46 7.99
C ASP A 211 -7.74 -0.69 7.00
N TYR A 212 -7.94 -1.25 5.81
CA TYR A 212 -8.78 -0.59 4.80
C TYR A 212 -10.21 -0.32 5.26
N LYS A 213 -10.79 -1.14 6.17
CA LYS A 213 -12.15 -0.94 6.71
C LYS A 213 -12.19 0.27 7.62
N ASN A 214 -11.19 0.41 8.49
CA ASN A 214 -11.08 1.57 9.36
C ASN A 214 -10.88 2.86 8.56
N THR A 215 -10.07 2.81 7.47
CA THR A 215 -9.91 3.94 6.55
C THR A 215 -11.23 4.31 5.89
N VAL A 216 -11.99 3.35 5.35
CA VAL A 216 -13.28 3.63 4.72
C VAL A 216 -14.32 4.11 5.73
N GLU A 217 -14.35 3.54 6.95
CA GLU A 217 -15.22 4.05 8.04
C GLU A 217 -14.89 5.52 8.38
N LEU A 218 -13.60 5.86 8.44
CA LEU A 218 -13.16 7.23 8.63
C LEU A 218 -13.61 8.14 7.47
N MET A 219 -13.49 7.69 6.21
CA MET A 219 -13.95 8.42 5.03
C MET A 219 -15.45 8.70 5.12
N HIS A 220 -16.29 7.72 5.48
CA HIS A 220 -17.72 7.91 5.73
C HIS A 220 -17.99 8.96 6.79
N LYS A 221 -17.28 8.91 7.91
CA LYS A 221 -17.41 9.89 9.00
C LYS A 221 -17.01 11.29 8.53
N VAL A 222 -15.92 11.43 7.80
CA VAL A 222 -15.47 12.72 7.24
C VAL A 222 -16.53 13.28 6.30
N VAL A 223 -17.06 12.48 5.37
CA VAL A 223 -18.16 12.90 4.47
C VAL A 223 -19.35 13.38 5.29
N ALA A 224 -19.85 12.59 6.23
CA ALA A 224 -21.04 12.92 7.00
C ALA A 224 -20.90 14.23 7.82
N THR A 225 -19.69 14.52 8.31
CA THR A 225 -19.45 15.69 9.20
C THR A 225 -19.03 16.95 8.44
N THR A 226 -18.73 16.88 7.15
CA THR A 226 -18.17 17.99 6.36
C THR A 226 -18.94 18.31 5.08
N LEU A 227 -20.20 17.91 4.97
CA LEU A 227 -21.07 18.16 3.80
C LEU A 227 -21.10 19.63 3.33
N PRO A 228 -21.12 20.65 4.24
CA PRO A 228 -21.10 22.05 3.81
C PRO A 228 -19.88 22.44 2.94
N ASP A 229 -18.79 21.67 2.99
CA ASP A 229 -17.58 21.93 2.24
C ASP A 229 -17.78 21.90 0.73
N THR A 230 -18.69 21.06 0.27
CA THR A 230 -18.90 20.79 -1.16
C THR A 230 -20.32 21.12 -1.65
N GLU A 231 -21.18 21.70 -0.80
CA GLU A 231 -22.59 21.94 -1.17
C GLU A 231 -22.75 22.82 -2.42
N LYS A 232 -22.10 23.97 -2.48
CA LYS A 232 -22.17 24.85 -3.65
C LYS A 232 -21.44 24.24 -4.85
N LEU A 233 -20.29 23.62 -4.62
CA LEU A 233 -19.51 22.94 -5.63
C LEU A 233 -20.31 21.79 -6.28
N ALA A 234 -21.03 21.02 -5.50
CA ALA A 234 -21.89 19.93 -5.97
C ALA A 234 -22.98 20.44 -6.91
N LYS A 235 -23.67 21.52 -6.52
CA LYS A 235 -24.69 22.17 -7.37
C LYS A 235 -24.10 22.66 -8.71
N TRP A 236 -22.91 23.21 -8.69
CA TRP A 236 -22.21 23.67 -9.91
C TRP A 236 -21.78 22.51 -10.81
N LEU A 237 -21.38 21.37 -10.23
CA LEU A 237 -20.94 20.18 -10.97
C LEU A 237 -22.09 19.32 -11.50
N LYS A 238 -23.31 19.48 -10.98
CA LYS A 238 -24.48 18.71 -11.42
C LYS A 238 -24.75 18.87 -12.92
N ARG A 239 -25.14 17.79 -13.58
CA ARG A 239 -25.59 17.74 -14.96
C ARG A 239 -26.98 17.08 -15.05
N ASP A 240 -27.55 17.03 -16.25
CA ASP A 240 -28.90 16.51 -16.48
C ASP A 240 -29.03 15.02 -16.19
N SER A 241 -27.98 14.24 -16.39
CA SER A 241 -27.95 12.82 -16.09
C SER A 241 -26.95 12.48 -14.97
N ILE A 242 -27.18 11.37 -14.27
CA ILE A 242 -26.22 10.83 -13.28
C ILE A 242 -24.89 10.54 -13.96
N LYS A 243 -24.91 9.92 -15.14
CA LYS A 243 -23.71 9.60 -15.92
C LYS A 243 -22.88 10.85 -16.21
N ASP A 244 -23.51 11.89 -16.74
CA ASP A 244 -22.81 13.13 -17.10
C ASP A 244 -22.33 13.88 -15.85
N THR A 245 -23.06 13.78 -14.74
CA THR A 245 -22.64 14.30 -13.44
C THR A 245 -21.37 13.59 -12.95
N VAL A 246 -21.33 12.26 -12.99
CA VAL A 246 -20.15 11.46 -12.60
C VAL A 246 -18.94 11.81 -13.48
N VAL A 247 -19.13 11.90 -14.81
CA VAL A 247 -18.07 12.31 -15.74
C VAL A 247 -17.57 13.72 -15.44
N ASN A 248 -18.47 14.65 -15.10
CA ASN A 248 -18.09 16.02 -14.78
C ASN A 248 -17.33 16.13 -13.45
N ILE A 249 -17.74 15.36 -12.44
CA ILE A 249 -17.01 15.25 -11.16
C ILE A 249 -15.61 14.66 -11.39
N PHE A 250 -15.51 13.57 -12.17
CA PHE A 250 -14.24 13.00 -12.58
C PHE A 250 -13.33 14.05 -13.21
N ASN A 251 -13.82 14.76 -14.24
CA ASN A 251 -13.05 15.77 -14.97
C ASN A 251 -12.61 16.93 -14.05
N PHE A 252 -13.46 17.32 -13.10
CA PHE A 252 -13.14 18.33 -12.11
C PHE A 252 -11.96 17.88 -11.22
N VAL A 253 -12.06 16.73 -10.58
CA VAL A 253 -11.00 16.22 -9.71
C VAL A 253 -9.72 15.98 -10.51
N TYR A 254 -9.83 15.38 -11.69
CA TYR A 254 -8.71 15.14 -12.60
C TYR A 254 -7.97 16.41 -13.00
N LYS A 255 -8.70 17.51 -13.28
CA LYS A 255 -8.14 18.78 -13.73
C LYS A 255 -7.57 19.63 -12.60
N TYR A 256 -8.18 19.62 -11.41
CA TYR A 256 -7.88 20.61 -10.38
C TYR A 256 -7.16 20.06 -9.16
N ILE A 257 -7.14 18.76 -8.95
CA ILE A 257 -6.49 18.13 -7.79
C ILE A 257 -5.30 17.29 -8.26
N LYS A 258 -4.10 17.65 -7.80
CA LYS A 258 -2.87 16.90 -8.05
C LYS A 258 -2.92 15.60 -7.25
N TYR A 259 -2.61 14.48 -7.90
CA TYR A 259 -2.39 13.24 -7.16
C TYR A 259 -1.06 13.32 -6.41
N GLU A 260 -1.12 13.17 -5.11
CA GLU A 260 0.05 13.19 -4.22
C GLU A 260 -0.20 12.17 -3.11
N THR A 261 0.63 11.12 -3.09
CA THR A 261 0.54 10.08 -2.07
C THR A 261 0.90 10.64 -0.70
N ASP A 262 0.26 10.11 0.32
CA ASP A 262 0.58 10.43 1.70
C ASP A 262 2.03 10.10 2.06
N ASP A 263 2.54 10.82 3.07
CA ASP A 263 3.82 10.49 3.67
C ASP A 263 3.78 9.07 4.26
N VAL A 264 4.87 8.37 4.09
CA VAL A 264 5.06 6.93 4.33
C VAL A 264 4.61 6.42 5.70
N MET A 265 4.24 7.29 6.63
CA MET A 265 3.97 6.97 8.03
C MET A 265 2.52 7.14 8.46
N SER A 266 1.66 7.69 7.62
CA SER A 266 0.30 8.02 8.03
C SER A 266 -0.68 7.91 6.87
N GLU A 267 -1.70 7.12 7.06
CA GLU A 267 -2.91 7.16 6.25
C GLU A 267 -3.64 8.45 6.59
N GLN A 268 -3.78 9.37 5.64
CA GLN A 268 -4.33 10.70 5.86
C GLN A 268 -5.58 10.92 5.04
N VAL A 269 -6.74 10.76 5.64
CA VAL A 269 -7.99 11.17 4.99
C VAL A 269 -8.16 12.68 5.20
N ARG A 270 -8.04 13.45 4.12
CA ARG A 270 -8.23 14.90 4.16
C ARG A 270 -9.70 15.27 4.07
N ARG A 271 -10.11 16.26 4.88
CA ARG A 271 -11.40 16.92 4.72
C ARG A 271 -11.54 17.47 3.29
N PRO A 272 -12.70 17.35 2.62
CA PRO A 272 -12.89 17.82 1.24
C PRO A 272 -12.42 19.27 1.00
N LEU A 273 -12.72 20.20 1.91
CA LEU A 273 -12.27 21.58 1.80
C LEU A 273 -10.75 21.70 1.82
N ARG A 274 -10.05 20.87 2.60
CA ARG A 274 -8.58 20.84 2.63
C ARG A 274 -8.03 20.34 1.30
N THR A 275 -8.54 19.25 0.76
CA THR A 275 -8.17 18.72 -0.56
C THR A 275 -8.36 19.78 -1.66
N LEU A 276 -9.48 20.52 -1.61
CA LEU A 276 -9.80 21.55 -2.58
C LEU A 276 -8.87 22.77 -2.51
N TYR A 277 -8.53 23.26 -1.32
CA TYR A 277 -7.64 24.43 -1.17
C TYR A 277 -6.17 24.09 -1.37
N ASP A 278 -5.73 22.90 -0.96
CA ASP A 278 -4.36 22.43 -1.15
C ASP A 278 -4.13 21.92 -2.58
N GLN A 279 -5.21 21.69 -3.34
CA GLN A 279 -5.21 21.13 -4.70
C GLN A 279 -4.40 19.81 -4.81
N LYS A 280 -4.43 18.99 -3.77
CA LYS A 280 -3.69 17.73 -3.73
C LYS A 280 -4.34 16.71 -2.79
N GLY A 281 -4.08 15.44 -3.07
CA GLY A 281 -4.52 14.30 -2.29
C GLY A 281 -4.25 12.99 -3.03
N ASP A 282 -4.44 11.89 -2.36
CA ASP A 282 -4.33 10.54 -2.91
C ASP A 282 -5.70 9.90 -3.19
N CYS A 283 -5.77 8.56 -3.28
CA CYS A 283 -6.99 7.87 -3.68
C CYS A 283 -8.14 8.01 -2.67
N ASP A 284 -7.86 7.98 -1.37
CA ASP A 284 -8.87 8.12 -0.32
C ASP A 284 -9.34 9.58 -0.19
N CYS A 285 -8.44 10.55 -0.35
CA CYS A 285 -8.78 11.96 -0.44
C CYS A 285 -9.67 12.26 -1.66
N TYR A 286 -9.37 11.66 -2.81
CA TYR A 286 -10.19 11.77 -4.02
C TYR A 286 -11.56 11.15 -3.81
N ALA A 287 -11.61 9.93 -3.29
CA ALA A 287 -12.86 9.23 -3.06
C ALA A 287 -13.73 9.95 -2.01
N THR A 288 -13.13 10.48 -0.94
CA THR A 288 -13.83 11.26 0.08
C THR A 288 -14.42 12.56 -0.49
N LEU A 289 -13.67 13.28 -1.32
CA LEU A 289 -14.15 14.49 -2.01
C LEU A 289 -15.33 14.17 -2.94
N ILE A 290 -15.20 13.14 -3.77
CA ILE A 290 -16.24 12.70 -4.71
C ILE A 290 -17.49 12.25 -3.95
N ALA A 291 -17.32 11.46 -2.89
CA ALA A 291 -18.40 11.00 -2.03
C ALA A 291 -19.17 12.17 -1.40
N SER A 292 -18.47 13.19 -0.90
CA SER A 292 -19.08 14.41 -0.34
C SER A 292 -19.91 15.17 -1.38
N ILE A 293 -19.42 15.27 -2.62
CA ILE A 293 -20.16 15.90 -3.74
C ILE A 293 -21.41 15.09 -4.08
N LEU A 294 -21.30 13.77 -4.21
CA LEU A 294 -22.43 12.89 -4.53
C LEU A 294 -23.48 12.87 -3.44
N THR A 295 -23.07 12.86 -2.16
CA THR A 295 -23.99 12.96 -1.00
C THR A 295 -24.79 14.25 -1.06
N ASN A 296 -24.18 15.40 -1.33
CA ASN A 296 -24.88 16.68 -1.49
C ASN A 296 -25.86 16.70 -2.67
N LEU A 297 -25.66 15.85 -3.66
CA LEU A 297 -26.55 15.69 -4.82
C LEU A 297 -27.66 14.64 -4.60
N GLY A 298 -27.64 13.92 -3.47
CA GLY A 298 -28.54 12.81 -3.21
C GLY A 298 -28.31 11.61 -4.13
N ILE A 299 -27.10 11.45 -4.67
CA ILE A 299 -26.71 10.34 -5.55
C ILE A 299 -26.09 9.24 -4.71
N ASN A 300 -26.67 8.04 -4.76
CA ASN A 300 -26.12 6.88 -4.06
C ASN A 300 -24.79 6.45 -4.67
N TYR A 301 -23.85 6.06 -3.81
CA TYR A 301 -22.53 5.58 -4.21
C TYR A 301 -22.04 4.51 -3.21
N LYS A 302 -20.94 3.86 -3.57
CA LYS A 302 -20.17 3.00 -2.66
C LYS A 302 -18.69 3.32 -2.81
N PHE A 303 -17.95 3.20 -1.72
CA PHE A 303 -16.50 3.10 -1.77
C PHE A 303 -16.14 1.68 -2.24
N ARG A 304 -15.42 1.59 -3.34
CA ARG A 304 -14.88 0.33 -3.81
C ARG A 304 -13.40 0.28 -3.45
N VAL A 305 -13.02 -0.69 -2.61
CA VAL A 305 -11.62 -1.00 -2.36
C VAL A 305 -11.20 -2.10 -3.32
N ALA A 306 -10.03 -1.96 -3.93
CA ALA A 306 -9.52 -2.85 -4.96
C ALA A 306 -8.13 -3.39 -4.62
N GLU A 307 -7.98 -4.69 -4.84
CA GLU A 307 -6.67 -5.32 -4.90
C GLU A 307 -6.15 -5.28 -6.32
N LEU A 308 -4.95 -4.75 -6.50
CA LEU A 308 -4.28 -4.67 -7.77
C LEU A 308 -3.11 -5.67 -7.80
N HIS A 309 -2.92 -6.32 -8.97
CA HIS A 309 -1.77 -7.20 -9.20
C HIS A 309 -1.63 -8.40 -8.25
N ASN A 310 -2.74 -8.92 -7.72
CA ASN A 310 -2.78 -10.13 -6.87
C ASN A 310 -1.82 -10.07 -5.65
N ARG A 311 -1.85 -8.96 -4.91
CA ARG A 311 -0.94 -8.69 -3.79
C ARG A 311 -1.41 -9.22 -2.45
N GLY A 312 -2.64 -9.73 -2.37
CA GLY A 312 -3.22 -10.25 -1.14
C GLY A 312 -3.81 -9.18 -0.20
N TYR A 313 -3.76 -7.90 -0.57
CA TYR A 313 -4.34 -6.79 0.20
C TYR A 313 -4.89 -5.70 -0.72
N PHE A 314 -5.82 -4.89 -0.21
CA PHE A 314 -6.38 -3.76 -0.95
C PHE A 314 -5.41 -2.58 -0.95
N GLN A 315 -5.22 -1.94 -2.12
CA GLN A 315 -4.29 -0.83 -2.30
C GLN A 315 -4.93 0.42 -2.86
N HIS A 316 -6.14 0.32 -3.35
CA HIS A 316 -6.82 1.41 -4.03
C HIS A 316 -8.25 1.55 -3.56
N VAL A 317 -8.72 2.78 -3.44
CA VAL A 317 -10.12 3.08 -3.18
C VAL A 317 -10.62 4.12 -4.18
N TYR A 318 -11.83 3.90 -4.69
CA TYR A 318 -12.52 4.80 -5.62
C TYR A 318 -14.02 4.69 -5.46
N ILE A 319 -14.76 5.53 -6.18
CA ILE A 319 -16.21 5.58 -6.10
C ILE A 319 -16.84 4.81 -7.24
N VAL A 320 -17.86 4.03 -6.90
CA VAL A 320 -18.80 3.45 -7.86
C VAL A 320 -20.21 3.97 -7.57
N VAL A 321 -20.91 4.35 -8.63
CA VAL A 321 -22.28 4.89 -8.57
C VAL A 321 -23.21 3.88 -9.20
N PRO A 322 -24.02 3.13 -8.41
CA PRO A 322 -24.96 2.15 -8.95
C PRO A 322 -25.98 2.82 -9.87
N HIS A 323 -26.30 2.15 -10.98
CA HIS A 323 -27.38 2.57 -11.87
C HIS A 323 -28.10 1.36 -12.46
N GLY A 324 -29.37 1.54 -12.84
CA GLY A 324 -30.17 0.45 -13.38
C GLY A 324 -30.52 -0.65 -12.36
N ALA A 325 -31.21 -1.68 -12.85
CA ALA A 325 -31.73 -2.79 -12.02
C ALA A 325 -30.77 -4.00 -11.97
N ASN A 326 -29.75 -4.06 -12.81
CA ASN A 326 -28.92 -5.25 -13.05
C ASN A 326 -27.54 -5.21 -12.37
N GLY A 327 -27.36 -4.36 -11.34
CA GLY A 327 -26.08 -4.21 -10.67
C GLY A 327 -25.01 -3.45 -11.49
N GLU A 328 -25.45 -2.72 -12.53
CA GLU A 328 -24.59 -1.84 -13.30
C GLU A 328 -24.16 -0.62 -12.47
N TYR A 329 -22.99 -0.06 -12.77
CA TYR A 329 -22.44 1.10 -12.06
C TYR A 329 -21.58 1.97 -12.98
N TYR A 330 -21.51 3.25 -12.66
CA TYR A 330 -20.52 4.18 -13.21
C TYR A 330 -19.33 4.24 -12.28
N VAL A 331 -18.12 4.22 -12.84
CA VAL A 331 -16.86 4.37 -12.11
C VAL A 331 -16.45 5.83 -12.10
N CYS A 332 -16.08 6.34 -10.92
CA CYS A 332 -15.45 7.64 -10.75
C CYS A 332 -14.11 7.48 -10.03
N ASP A 333 -13.05 7.28 -10.83
CA ASP A 333 -11.69 7.07 -10.38
C ASP A 333 -10.71 8.02 -11.10
N PRO A 334 -10.55 9.27 -10.63
CA PRO A 334 -9.69 10.26 -11.29
C PRO A 334 -8.19 10.00 -11.11
N VAL A 335 -7.80 8.92 -10.45
CA VAL A 335 -6.42 8.41 -10.49
C VAL A 335 -6.11 7.91 -11.90
N LEU A 336 -7.11 7.36 -12.59
CA LEU A 336 -7.05 7.00 -14.01
C LEU A 336 -7.14 8.25 -14.91
N ASP A 337 -6.79 8.09 -16.17
CA ASP A 337 -6.78 9.15 -17.20
C ASP A 337 -8.06 9.23 -18.03
N GLN A 338 -9.03 8.36 -17.76
CA GLN A 338 -10.28 8.27 -18.55
C GLN A 338 -11.49 8.13 -17.62
N PRO A 339 -12.54 8.95 -17.82
CA PRO A 339 -13.77 8.82 -17.06
C PRO A 339 -14.46 7.48 -17.35
N LEU A 340 -15.17 6.97 -16.35
CA LEU A 340 -15.92 5.71 -16.36
C LEU A 340 -15.06 4.45 -16.56
N LYS A 341 -13.74 4.58 -16.71
CA LYS A 341 -12.82 3.45 -16.77
C LYS A 341 -12.58 2.89 -15.39
N GLU A 342 -12.49 1.59 -15.27
CA GLU A 342 -12.15 0.91 -14.03
C GLU A 342 -10.70 0.40 -14.08
N CYS A 343 -10.03 0.40 -12.93
CA CYS A 343 -8.70 -0.15 -12.80
C CYS A 343 -8.72 -1.68 -13.00
N ASN A 344 -7.58 -2.24 -13.44
CA ASN A 344 -7.44 -3.69 -13.55
C ASN A 344 -7.23 -4.29 -12.16
N LYS A 345 -8.33 -4.76 -11.56
CA LYS A 345 -8.38 -5.33 -10.22
C LYS A 345 -8.44 -6.85 -10.25
N THR A 346 -7.83 -7.48 -9.27
CA THR A 346 -7.90 -8.94 -9.06
C THR A 346 -9.00 -9.31 -8.07
N ARG A 347 -9.27 -8.43 -7.10
CA ARG A 347 -10.33 -8.56 -6.11
C ARG A 347 -10.84 -7.18 -5.72
N TYR A 348 -12.08 -7.09 -5.28
CA TYR A 348 -12.66 -5.85 -4.74
C TYR A 348 -13.70 -6.14 -3.66
N GLU A 349 -13.99 -5.10 -2.88
CA GLU A 349 -15.08 -5.06 -1.91
C GLU A 349 -15.77 -3.70 -2.02
N ASP A 350 -17.11 -3.70 -1.99
CA ASP A 350 -17.94 -2.48 -2.00
C ASP A 350 -18.44 -2.21 -0.58
N LEU A 351 -18.12 -1.04 -0.07
CA LEU A 351 -18.37 -0.61 1.31
C LEU A 351 -19.23 0.64 1.35
#